data_504f5f85e8fe85f924b6d9858a44e139
#
_entry.id   504f5f85e8fe85f924b6d9858a44e139
#
_cell.length_a   1.000
_cell.length_b   1.000
_cell.length_c   1.000
_cell.angle_alpha   90.00
_cell.angle_beta   90.00
_cell.angle_gamma   90.00
#
_symmetry.space_group_name_H-M   'P 1'
#
loop_
_entity.id
_entity.type
_entity.pdbx_description
1 polymer ?
#
loop_
_entity_poly.entity_id
_entity_poly.type
_entity_poly.pdbx_seq_one_letter_code
_entity_poly.pdbx_strand_id
1 'polypeptide(L)'
;MNLSSIYLGLGQFLATAIRRVRTWQRRKKITTFVLTFVLFTTAYLLLHQLCSIATTQSNLPVEVAQRRRVGISESEIAREITVRIITNPGSGSGVIIGRQGNTYKVLTNDHVVANRSDNKYTVLTGDGSTHNGRWLRERQFSGLDLAIVEFNSNQSYQIASFGDSNNLSIGSPVYAAGYPNWYWVNSNNIEDTRNWGLRAYRLTTGQVGMIAERSLPRGYQLGYTNEIEQGMSGGPVLDENGQLIGINGRLKFPPQGIDVYTFADGSVPSQKLYQQMEALSWAIPIDTVRQIVGQ
;
A
#
# COMPACT_ATOMS: atom_id res chain seq x y z
N MET A 1 -81.20 -26.46 -38.23
CA MET A 1 -79.85 -26.36 -37.70
C MET A 1 -79.42 -27.77 -37.23
N ASN A 2 -78.35 -28.28 -37.81
CA ASN A 2 -77.99 -29.67 -37.68
C ASN A 2 -77.22 -29.91 -36.36
N LEU A 3 -77.71 -30.76 -35.46
CA LEU A 3 -77.14 -31.08 -34.14
C LEU A 3 -75.64 -31.52 -34.22
N SER A 4 -75.23 -32.14 -35.35
CA SER A 4 -73.82 -32.56 -35.56
C SER A 4 -72.83 -31.41 -35.66
N SER A 5 -73.20 -30.22 -36.15
CA SER A 5 -72.27 -29.10 -36.21
C SER A 5 -72.02 -28.41 -34.86
N ILE A 6 -72.99 -28.54 -33.91
CA ILE A 6 -72.86 -27.99 -32.56
C ILE A 6 -71.87 -28.85 -31.73
N TYR A 7 -71.93 -30.18 -31.88
CA TYR A 7 -71.02 -31.12 -31.17
C TYR A 7 -69.56 -30.98 -31.69
N LEU A 8 -69.37 -30.72 -32.99
CA LEU A 8 -68.05 -30.55 -33.54
C LEU A 8 -67.37 -29.22 -33.00
N GLY A 9 -68.16 -28.15 -32.90
CA GLY A 9 -67.70 -26.87 -32.36
C GLY A 9 -67.34 -26.95 -30.89
N LEU A 10 -68.13 -27.63 -30.05
CA LEU A 10 -67.89 -27.84 -28.64
C LEU A 10 -66.60 -28.72 -28.42
N GLY A 11 -66.41 -29.76 -29.22
CA GLY A 11 -65.19 -30.56 -29.16
C GLY A 11 -63.89 -29.81 -29.45
N GLN A 12 -63.95 -28.97 -30.48
CA GLN A 12 -62.78 -28.11 -30.84
C GLN A 12 -62.49 -27.04 -29.77
N PHE A 13 -63.53 -26.45 -29.18
CA PHE A 13 -63.36 -25.45 -28.11
C PHE A 13 -62.76 -26.07 -26.86
N LEU A 14 -63.24 -27.25 -26.44
CA LEU A 14 -62.67 -27.99 -25.30
C LEU A 14 -61.24 -28.44 -25.53
N ALA A 15 -60.90 -28.95 -26.70
CA ALA A 15 -59.54 -29.32 -27.07
C ALA A 15 -58.57 -28.12 -27.01
N THR A 16 -59.02 -26.94 -27.47
CA THR A 16 -58.24 -25.71 -27.46
C THR A 16 -58.06 -25.19 -26.02
N ALA A 17 -59.06 -25.26 -25.19
CA ALA A 17 -58.99 -24.83 -23.78
C ALA A 17 -58.04 -25.74 -22.99
N ILE A 18 -58.15 -27.07 -23.16
CA ILE A 18 -57.25 -28.04 -22.51
C ILE A 18 -55.79 -27.82 -22.95
N ARG A 19 -55.56 -27.53 -24.22
CA ARG A 19 -54.21 -27.25 -24.75
C ARG A 19 -53.64 -25.96 -24.13
N ARG A 20 -54.44 -24.89 -23.95
CA ARG A 20 -54.03 -23.63 -23.31
C ARG A 20 -53.72 -23.83 -21.84
N VAL A 21 -54.53 -24.60 -21.08
CA VAL A 21 -54.26 -24.88 -19.66
C VAL A 21 -52.98 -25.70 -19.49
N ARG A 22 -52.74 -26.70 -20.33
CA ARG A 22 -51.50 -27.51 -20.29
C ARG A 22 -50.24 -26.68 -20.61
N THR A 23 -50.33 -25.75 -21.57
CA THR A 23 -49.19 -24.86 -21.90
C THR A 23 -48.96 -23.84 -20.79
N TRP A 24 -50.01 -23.32 -20.13
CA TRP A 24 -49.90 -22.41 -19.01
C TRP A 24 -49.28 -23.09 -17.77
N GLN A 25 -49.66 -24.32 -17.44
CA GLN A 25 -49.06 -25.10 -16.35
C GLN A 25 -47.57 -25.45 -16.63
N ARG A 26 -47.22 -25.76 -17.87
CA ARG A 26 -45.82 -26.00 -18.26
C ARG A 26 -44.98 -24.71 -18.11
N ARG A 27 -45.50 -23.56 -18.53
CA ARG A 27 -44.82 -22.26 -18.36
C ARG A 27 -44.61 -21.92 -16.90
N LYS A 28 -45.60 -22.10 -16.02
CA LYS A 28 -45.43 -21.89 -14.57
C LYS A 28 -44.35 -22.80 -13.96
N LYS A 29 -44.33 -24.09 -14.30
CA LYS A 29 -43.28 -25.00 -13.84
C LYS A 29 -41.88 -24.61 -14.29
N ILE A 30 -41.73 -24.17 -15.55
CA ILE A 30 -40.43 -23.67 -16.08
C ILE A 30 -40.04 -22.41 -15.38
N THR A 31 -40.95 -21.45 -15.18
CA THR A 31 -40.63 -20.16 -14.49
C THR A 31 -40.22 -20.41 -13.04
N THR A 32 -40.92 -21.31 -12.33
CA THR A 32 -40.56 -21.66 -10.95
C THR A 32 -39.19 -22.37 -10.90
N PHE A 33 -38.90 -23.27 -11.85
CA PHE A 33 -37.63 -23.98 -11.91
C PHE A 33 -36.47 -23.03 -12.23
N VAL A 34 -36.64 -22.07 -13.14
CA VAL A 34 -35.64 -21.07 -13.46
C VAL A 34 -35.41 -20.14 -12.28
N LEU A 35 -36.48 -19.72 -11.58
CA LEU A 35 -36.35 -18.83 -10.42
C LEU A 35 -35.61 -19.52 -9.26
N THR A 36 -35.93 -20.81 -8.98
CA THR A 36 -35.21 -21.59 -7.96
C THR A 36 -33.76 -21.82 -8.35
N PHE A 37 -33.47 -22.12 -9.62
CA PHE A 37 -32.10 -22.31 -10.08
C PHE A 37 -31.27 -21.02 -9.96
N VAL A 38 -31.83 -19.87 -10.33
CA VAL A 38 -31.17 -18.56 -10.16
C VAL A 38 -30.92 -18.25 -8.70
N LEU A 39 -31.87 -18.51 -7.80
CA LEU A 39 -31.68 -18.29 -6.36
C LEU A 39 -30.61 -19.22 -5.77
N PHE A 40 -30.55 -20.49 -6.21
CA PHE A 40 -29.51 -21.43 -5.77
C PHE A 40 -28.12 -21.03 -6.27
N THR A 41 -27.98 -20.56 -7.53
CA THR A 41 -26.71 -20.14 -8.09
C THR A 41 -26.21 -18.85 -7.43
N THR A 42 -27.09 -17.89 -7.16
CA THR A 42 -26.71 -16.65 -6.44
C THR A 42 -26.33 -16.92 -5.00
N ALA A 43 -27.05 -17.80 -4.29
CA ALA A 43 -26.69 -18.21 -2.92
C ALA A 43 -25.34 -18.95 -2.90
N TYR A 44 -25.09 -19.84 -3.87
CA TYR A 44 -23.81 -20.55 -3.99
C TYR A 44 -22.65 -19.59 -4.25
N LEU A 45 -22.81 -18.61 -5.15
CA LEU A 45 -21.80 -17.60 -5.44
C LEU A 45 -21.51 -16.69 -4.21
N LEU A 46 -22.56 -16.30 -3.48
CA LEU A 46 -22.43 -15.55 -2.23
C LEU A 46 -21.68 -16.35 -1.15
N LEU A 47 -22.03 -17.64 -1.00
CA LEU A 47 -21.36 -18.54 -0.05
C LEU A 47 -19.88 -18.73 -0.43
N HIS A 48 -19.59 -18.85 -1.73
CA HIS A 48 -18.23 -19.01 -2.23
C HIS A 48 -17.40 -17.74 -2.01
N GLN A 49 -17.99 -16.54 -2.20
CA GLN A 49 -17.35 -15.28 -1.87
C GLN A 49 -17.09 -15.13 -0.36
N LEU A 50 -18.05 -15.49 0.49
CA LEU A 50 -17.88 -15.46 1.95
C LEU A 50 -16.81 -16.47 2.41
N CYS A 51 -16.74 -17.65 1.81
CA CYS A 51 -15.71 -18.64 2.11
C CYS A 51 -14.33 -18.19 1.65
N SER A 52 -14.22 -17.50 0.50
CA SER A 52 -12.96 -16.92 0.00
C SER A 52 -12.44 -15.81 0.93
N ILE A 53 -13.34 -14.95 1.44
CA ILE A 53 -12.97 -13.90 2.41
C ILE A 53 -12.50 -14.54 3.73
N ALA A 54 -13.16 -15.60 4.22
CA ALA A 54 -12.78 -16.30 5.44
C ALA A 54 -11.42 -17.00 5.33
N THR A 55 -11.09 -17.57 4.15
CA THR A 55 -9.80 -18.22 3.90
C THR A 55 -8.65 -17.22 3.76
N THR A 56 -8.92 -16.02 3.23
CA THR A 56 -7.90 -14.96 3.14
C THR A 56 -7.54 -14.41 4.53
N GLN A 57 -8.50 -14.38 5.48
CA GLN A 57 -8.23 -13.94 6.85
C GLN A 57 -7.43 -14.96 7.69
N SER A 58 -7.48 -16.25 7.36
CA SER A 58 -6.78 -17.29 8.13
C SER A 58 -5.27 -17.35 7.88
N ASN A 59 -4.76 -16.67 6.84
CA ASN A 59 -3.34 -16.67 6.47
C ASN A 59 -2.59 -15.40 6.91
N LEU A 60 -3.25 -14.49 7.64
CA LEU A 60 -2.56 -13.32 8.20
C LEU A 60 -1.63 -13.76 9.34
N PRO A 61 -0.42 -13.19 9.43
CA PRO A 61 0.44 -13.36 10.60
C PRO A 61 -0.35 -13.07 11.88
N VAL A 62 -0.15 -13.88 12.92
CA VAL A 62 -0.91 -13.78 14.20
C VAL A 62 -0.89 -12.34 14.75
N GLU A 63 0.23 -11.64 14.60
CA GLU A 63 0.40 -10.24 15.00
C GLU A 63 -0.55 -9.28 14.24
N VAL A 64 -0.68 -9.44 12.93
CA VAL A 64 -1.59 -8.61 12.09
C VAL A 64 -3.05 -8.90 12.44
N ALA A 65 -3.42 -10.17 12.64
CA ALA A 65 -4.77 -10.56 13.07
C ALA A 65 -5.09 -10.01 14.49
N GLN A 66 -4.12 -9.97 15.38
CA GLN A 66 -4.28 -9.42 16.71
C GLN A 66 -4.44 -7.89 16.70
N ARG A 67 -3.69 -7.18 15.84
CA ARG A 67 -3.82 -5.72 15.63
C ARG A 67 -5.21 -5.35 15.09
N ARG A 68 -5.73 -6.08 14.09
CA ARG A 68 -7.11 -5.88 13.60
C ARG A 68 -8.17 -6.13 14.68
N ARG A 69 -7.97 -7.09 15.60
CA ARG A 69 -8.87 -7.35 16.72
C ARG A 69 -8.87 -6.21 17.75
N VAL A 70 -7.78 -5.49 17.90
CA VAL A 70 -7.64 -4.33 18.81
C VAL A 70 -8.08 -3.02 18.14
N GLY A 71 -8.37 -3.04 16.81
CA GLY A 71 -8.83 -1.86 16.06
C GLY A 71 -7.74 -0.83 15.78
N ILE A 72 -6.44 -1.22 15.82
CA ILE A 72 -5.33 -0.34 15.45
C ILE A 72 -5.33 -0.20 13.92
N SER A 73 -5.46 1.03 13.44
CA SER A 73 -5.48 1.35 12.02
C SER A 73 -4.07 1.44 11.42
N GLU A 74 -3.99 1.30 10.08
CA GLU A 74 -2.74 1.49 9.32
C GLU A 74 -2.14 2.89 9.59
N SER A 75 -3.01 3.88 9.83
CA SER A 75 -2.59 5.26 10.15
C SER A 75 -1.93 5.38 11.52
N GLU A 76 -2.41 4.66 12.52
CA GLU A 76 -1.80 4.60 13.85
C GLU A 76 -0.47 3.87 13.79
N ILE A 77 -0.41 2.71 13.13
CA ILE A 77 0.83 1.96 12.90
C ILE A 77 1.86 2.85 12.22
N ALA A 78 1.47 3.50 11.10
CA ALA A 78 2.35 4.37 10.35
C ALA A 78 2.92 5.51 11.23
N ARG A 79 2.09 6.11 12.08
CA ARG A 79 2.50 7.19 12.98
C ARG A 79 3.48 6.72 14.04
N GLU A 80 3.25 5.55 14.64
CA GLU A 80 4.06 5.00 15.72
C GLU A 80 5.46 4.57 15.27
N ILE A 81 5.58 4.02 14.05
CA ILE A 81 6.85 3.53 13.52
C ILE A 81 7.65 4.58 12.77
N THR A 82 7.01 5.70 12.36
CA THR A 82 7.68 6.76 11.58
C THR A 82 8.37 7.76 12.49
N VAL A 83 9.62 8.04 12.21
CA VAL A 83 10.40 9.06 12.90
C VAL A 83 10.83 10.17 11.94
N ARG A 84 11.08 11.37 12.47
CA ARG A 84 11.76 12.42 11.75
C ARG A 84 13.25 12.42 12.11
N ILE A 85 14.09 12.42 11.11
CA ILE A 85 15.55 12.56 11.27
C ILE A 85 15.90 14.00 10.92
N ILE A 86 16.19 14.80 11.95
CA ILE A 86 16.54 16.21 11.80
C ILE A 86 18.04 16.31 11.67
N THR A 87 18.48 16.98 10.61
CA THR A 87 19.86 17.29 10.28
C THR A 87 20.03 18.82 10.25
N ASN A 88 21.22 19.32 10.21
CA ASN A 88 21.47 20.75 10.02
C ASN A 88 22.34 21.00 8.76
N PRO A 89 21.84 21.57 7.67
CA PRO A 89 20.45 21.94 7.39
C PRO A 89 19.61 20.74 6.92
N GLY A 90 18.28 20.81 7.08
CA GLY A 90 17.30 19.89 6.52
C GLY A 90 16.79 18.82 7.46
N SER A 91 15.98 17.95 6.94
CA SER A 91 15.51 16.74 7.62
C SER A 91 15.01 15.70 6.61
N GLY A 92 14.87 14.46 7.08
CA GLY A 92 14.22 13.36 6.39
C GLY A 92 13.35 12.57 7.35
N SER A 93 12.89 11.44 6.90
CA SER A 93 12.08 10.49 7.68
C SER A 93 12.83 9.19 7.88
N GLY A 94 12.32 8.34 8.75
CA GLY A 94 12.84 7.00 8.98
C GLY A 94 11.78 6.09 9.57
N VAL A 95 12.09 4.80 9.64
CA VAL A 95 11.23 3.74 10.16
C VAL A 95 11.96 3.00 11.27
N ILE A 96 11.32 2.84 12.43
CA ILE A 96 11.87 2.00 13.51
C ILE A 96 11.72 0.54 13.09
N ILE A 97 12.85 -0.15 12.85
CA ILE A 97 12.86 -1.52 12.34
C ILE A 97 13.39 -2.56 13.34
N GLY A 98 13.90 -2.13 14.48
CA GLY A 98 14.43 -3.06 15.46
C GLY A 98 14.87 -2.41 16.76
N ARG A 99 15.08 -3.28 17.77
CA ARG A 99 15.56 -2.88 19.11
C ARG A 99 16.50 -3.92 19.67
N GLN A 100 17.57 -3.47 20.31
CA GLN A 100 18.47 -4.31 21.08
C GLN A 100 18.74 -3.62 22.43
N GLY A 101 18.22 -4.17 23.52
CA GLY A 101 18.23 -3.49 24.80
C GLY A 101 17.50 -2.15 24.72
N ASN A 102 18.18 -1.05 24.98
CA ASN A 102 17.63 0.30 24.89
C ASN A 102 17.99 1.02 23.59
N THR A 103 18.70 0.33 22.69
CA THR A 103 19.10 0.89 21.39
C THR A 103 18.10 0.52 20.31
N TYR A 104 17.49 1.51 19.68
CA TYR A 104 16.59 1.38 18.54
C TYR A 104 17.33 1.59 17.22
N LYS A 105 16.93 0.83 16.18
CA LYS A 105 17.43 0.95 14.81
C LYS A 105 16.37 1.55 13.92
N VAL A 106 16.74 2.61 13.23
CA VAL A 106 15.90 3.34 12.29
C VAL A 106 16.48 3.16 10.90
N LEU A 107 15.69 2.59 9.99
CA LEU A 107 16.01 2.54 8.57
C LEU A 107 15.60 3.86 7.91
N THR A 108 16.46 4.41 7.06
CA THR A 108 16.24 5.65 6.31
C THR A 108 16.96 5.59 4.97
N ASN A 109 16.88 6.64 4.17
CA ASN A 109 17.72 6.76 2.97
C ASN A 109 19.13 7.25 3.33
N ASP A 110 20.11 6.78 2.55
CA ASP A 110 21.50 7.23 2.66
C ASP A 110 21.63 8.75 2.37
N HIS A 111 20.95 9.27 1.36
CA HIS A 111 20.97 10.70 1.06
C HIS A 111 20.44 11.61 2.18
N VAL A 112 19.68 11.08 3.14
CA VAL A 112 19.23 11.82 4.33
C VAL A 112 20.40 12.08 5.29
N VAL A 113 21.36 11.15 5.35
CA VAL A 113 22.46 11.17 6.36
C VAL A 113 23.85 11.35 5.77
N ALA A 114 24.07 11.08 4.47
CA ALA A 114 25.39 10.94 3.85
C ALA A 114 26.27 12.20 3.92
N ASN A 115 25.71 13.41 3.91
CA ASN A 115 26.46 14.66 3.80
C ASN A 115 26.82 15.30 5.15
N ARG A 116 27.03 14.47 6.21
CA ARG A 116 27.30 14.96 7.57
C ARG A 116 28.63 14.44 8.09
N SER A 117 29.52 15.36 8.37
CA SER A 117 30.82 15.04 8.96
C SER A 117 30.74 14.77 10.47
N ASP A 118 29.82 15.45 11.18
CA ASP A 118 29.68 15.39 12.64
C ASP A 118 28.92 14.15 13.15
N ASN A 119 28.28 13.40 12.26
CA ASN A 119 27.49 12.20 12.57
C ASN A 119 26.43 12.42 13.68
N LYS A 120 25.90 13.63 13.80
CA LYS A 120 24.91 14.02 14.81
C LYS A 120 23.56 14.24 14.15
N TYR A 121 22.55 13.57 14.69
CA TYR A 121 21.17 13.64 14.23
C TYR A 121 20.24 13.79 15.42
N THR A 122 19.11 14.45 15.27
CA THR A 122 18.02 14.41 16.23
C THR A 122 16.92 13.55 15.65
N VAL A 123 16.54 12.49 16.37
CA VAL A 123 15.42 11.61 16.01
C VAL A 123 14.20 12.04 16.81
N LEU A 124 13.16 12.53 16.13
CA LEU A 124 11.85 12.82 16.71
C LEU A 124 10.94 11.60 16.51
N THR A 125 10.49 11.00 17.59
CA THR A 125 9.60 9.83 17.61
C THR A 125 8.13 10.21 17.62
N GLY A 126 7.23 9.24 17.32
CA GLY A 126 5.78 9.46 17.16
C GLY A 126 5.06 9.96 18.43
N ASP A 127 5.67 9.84 19.60
CA ASP A 127 5.21 10.39 20.89
C ASP A 127 5.64 11.85 21.14
N GLY A 128 6.45 12.44 20.22
CA GLY A 128 6.99 13.80 20.35
C GLY A 128 8.31 13.90 21.09
N SER A 129 8.87 12.79 21.56
CA SER A 129 10.17 12.75 22.22
C SER A 129 11.30 12.93 21.19
N THR A 130 12.41 13.52 21.62
CA THR A 130 13.61 13.70 20.80
C THR A 130 14.78 12.96 21.39
N HIS A 131 15.56 12.30 20.54
CA HIS A 131 16.72 11.48 20.90
C HIS A 131 17.93 11.87 20.08
N ASN A 132 19.13 11.73 20.66
CA ASN A 132 20.36 11.85 19.92
C ASN A 132 20.55 10.60 19.04
N GLY A 133 20.62 10.81 17.73
CA GLY A 133 20.83 9.76 16.74
C GLY A 133 22.27 9.68 16.25
N ARG A 134 22.69 8.49 15.83
CA ARG A 134 23.99 8.20 15.24
C ARG A 134 23.81 7.33 14.00
N TRP A 135 24.38 7.74 12.86
CA TRP A 135 24.42 6.92 11.65
C TRP A 135 25.48 5.81 11.79
N LEU A 136 25.08 4.55 11.50
CA LEU A 136 25.97 3.40 11.44
C LEU A 136 26.64 3.33 10.07
N ARG A 137 27.75 4.08 9.91
CA ARG A 137 28.50 4.16 8.63
C ARG A 137 29.13 2.84 8.21
N GLU A 138 29.41 1.96 9.15
CA GLU A 138 29.95 0.62 8.94
C GLU A 138 28.95 -0.35 8.28
N ARG A 139 27.67 -0.04 8.36
CA ARG A 139 26.62 -0.75 7.64
C ARG A 139 26.32 -0.06 6.31
N GLN A 140 27.06 -0.45 5.29
CA GLN A 140 26.85 0.03 3.92
C GLN A 140 25.89 -0.93 3.20
N PHE A 141 24.89 -0.37 2.53
CA PHE A 141 23.90 -1.11 1.75
C PHE A 141 24.30 -1.23 0.27
N SER A 142 25.58 -1.49 -0.04
CA SER A 142 26.10 -1.89 -1.36
C SER A 142 25.47 -1.10 -2.54
N GLY A 143 25.52 0.24 -2.50
CA GLY A 143 25.00 1.08 -3.58
C GLY A 143 23.50 1.37 -3.53
N LEU A 144 22.78 0.86 -2.54
CA LEU A 144 21.38 1.23 -2.28
C LEU A 144 21.31 2.57 -1.55
N ASP A 145 20.20 3.28 -1.74
CA ASP A 145 19.92 4.53 -1.03
C ASP A 145 19.33 4.26 0.37
N LEU A 146 20.08 3.52 1.19
CA LEU A 146 19.66 3.09 2.52
C LEU A 146 20.75 3.35 3.56
N ALA A 147 20.31 3.65 4.79
CA ALA A 147 21.18 3.84 5.94
C ALA A 147 20.45 3.41 7.23
N ILE A 148 21.22 3.10 8.27
CA ILE A 148 20.72 2.88 9.63
C ILE A 148 21.18 4.02 10.54
N VAL A 149 20.22 4.60 11.25
CA VAL A 149 20.46 5.50 12.39
C VAL A 149 20.06 4.77 13.67
N GLU A 150 20.88 4.85 14.70
CA GLU A 150 20.57 4.36 16.03
C GLU A 150 20.26 5.49 16.99
N PHE A 151 19.34 5.25 17.93
CA PHE A 151 19.13 6.11 19.09
C PHE A 151 18.85 5.25 20.33
N ASN A 152 19.09 5.81 21.52
CA ASN A 152 18.83 5.15 22.79
C ASN A 152 17.60 5.73 23.46
N SER A 153 16.75 4.85 24.03
CA SER A 153 15.60 5.24 24.82
C SER A 153 15.20 4.14 25.82
N ASN A 154 14.73 4.57 26.98
CA ASN A 154 14.09 3.68 27.95
C ASN A 154 12.58 3.50 27.67
N GLN A 155 12.01 4.31 26.78
CA GLN A 155 10.63 4.18 26.35
C GLN A 155 10.46 3.02 25.38
N SER A 156 9.23 2.48 25.30
CA SER A 156 8.90 1.43 24.34
C SER A 156 8.29 2.04 23.10
N TYR A 157 8.91 1.81 21.94
CA TYR A 157 8.41 2.22 20.63
C TYR A 157 8.00 1.02 19.80
N GLN A 158 7.01 1.23 18.97
CA GLN A 158 6.55 0.26 17.98
C GLN A 158 7.65 0.00 16.95
N ILE A 159 7.84 -1.28 16.62
CA ILE A 159 8.76 -1.73 15.57
C ILE A 159 7.93 -2.13 14.35
N ALA A 160 8.36 -1.73 13.16
CA ALA A 160 7.70 -2.09 11.92
C ALA A 160 7.76 -3.61 11.68
N SER A 161 6.61 -4.19 11.35
CA SER A 161 6.56 -5.56 10.83
C SER A 161 6.83 -5.53 9.34
N PHE A 162 7.73 -6.39 8.84
CA PHE A 162 8.05 -6.46 7.42
C PHE A 162 6.98 -7.25 6.66
N GLY A 163 6.44 -6.63 5.62
CA GLY A 163 5.55 -7.27 4.65
C GLY A 163 6.30 -8.02 3.56
N ASP A 164 5.62 -8.38 2.50
CA ASP A 164 6.16 -9.07 1.32
C ASP A 164 6.04 -8.18 0.09
N SER A 165 7.14 -7.53 -0.31
CA SER A 165 7.16 -6.66 -1.49
C SER A 165 7.24 -7.43 -2.81
N ASN A 166 7.57 -8.73 -2.79
CA ASN A 166 7.61 -9.57 -3.98
C ASN A 166 6.22 -10.05 -4.41
N ASN A 167 5.25 -10.04 -3.50
CA ASN A 167 3.88 -10.51 -3.74
C ASN A 167 2.86 -9.36 -3.93
N LEU A 168 3.34 -8.17 -4.25
CA LEU A 168 2.48 -7.02 -4.55
C LEU A 168 1.89 -7.12 -5.95
N SER A 169 0.67 -6.58 -6.11
CA SER A 169 0.01 -6.44 -7.41
C SER A 169 -0.22 -4.97 -7.75
N ILE A 170 -0.23 -4.63 -9.03
CA ILE A 170 -0.67 -3.31 -9.49
C ILE A 170 -2.10 -3.07 -8.98
N GLY A 171 -2.34 -1.89 -8.41
CA GLY A 171 -3.61 -1.54 -7.78
C GLY A 171 -3.73 -1.91 -6.30
N SER A 172 -2.79 -2.67 -5.71
CA SER A 172 -2.78 -2.93 -4.26
C SER A 172 -2.73 -1.62 -3.48
N PRO A 173 -3.58 -1.42 -2.44
CA PRO A 173 -3.56 -0.22 -1.62
C PRO A 173 -2.23 -0.05 -0.90
N VAL A 174 -1.72 1.18 -0.84
CA VAL A 174 -0.50 1.51 -0.09
C VAL A 174 -0.64 2.83 0.67
N TYR A 175 0.02 2.89 1.82
CA TYR A 175 0.07 4.02 2.73
C TYR A 175 1.52 4.46 2.86
N ALA A 176 1.81 5.74 2.60
CA ALA A 176 3.16 6.26 2.73
C ALA A 176 3.20 7.40 3.73
N ALA A 177 4.15 7.35 4.67
CA ALA A 177 4.24 8.31 5.75
C ALA A 177 5.62 9.00 5.79
N GLY A 178 5.66 10.17 6.45
CA GLY A 178 6.88 10.91 6.67
C GLY A 178 6.64 12.32 7.17
N TYR A 179 7.71 13.10 7.19
CA TYR A 179 7.71 14.48 7.66
C TYR A 179 8.21 15.41 6.55
N PRO A 180 7.30 16.02 5.76
CA PRO A 180 7.69 17.03 4.77
C PRO A 180 8.51 18.16 5.38
N ASN A 181 9.49 18.70 4.63
CA ASN A 181 10.29 19.84 5.05
C ASN A 181 9.56 21.17 4.88
N TRP A 182 8.55 21.19 4.04
CA TRP A 182 7.83 22.38 3.63
C TRP A 182 6.33 22.13 3.68
N TYR A 183 5.59 23.18 3.99
CA TYR A 183 4.13 23.19 3.94
C TYR A 183 3.65 24.38 3.12
N TRP A 184 2.82 24.09 2.10
CA TRP A 184 2.16 25.12 1.31
C TRP A 184 0.97 25.67 2.08
N VAL A 185 1.09 26.91 2.60
CA VAL A 185 -0.02 27.62 3.26
C VAL A 185 -1.03 28.10 2.22
N ASN A 186 -0.51 28.54 1.08
CA ASN A 186 -1.26 28.92 -0.12
C ASN A 186 -0.31 28.90 -1.32
N SER A 187 -0.81 29.29 -2.52
CA SER A 187 -0.03 29.31 -3.76
C SER A 187 1.25 30.15 -3.73
N ASN A 188 1.36 31.09 -2.77
CA ASN A 188 2.46 32.06 -2.70
C ASN A 188 3.27 31.97 -1.39
N ASN A 189 2.87 31.12 -0.46
CA ASN A 189 3.52 31.03 0.84
C ASN A 189 3.84 29.58 1.22
N ILE A 190 5.12 29.34 1.47
CA ILE A 190 5.67 28.06 1.93
C ILE A 190 6.27 28.29 3.31
N GLU A 191 5.93 27.42 4.27
CA GLU A 191 6.53 27.41 5.60
C GLU A 191 7.46 26.23 5.79
N ASP A 192 8.58 26.48 6.49
CA ASP A 192 9.49 25.44 6.95
C ASP A 192 8.87 24.68 8.14
N THR A 193 8.77 23.39 8.03
CA THR A 193 8.12 22.56 9.05
C THR A 193 9.08 22.01 10.09
N ARG A 194 10.39 22.28 10.01
CA ARG A 194 11.40 21.67 10.89
C ARG A 194 11.11 21.88 12.38
N ASN A 195 10.51 23.00 12.74
CA ASN A 195 10.13 23.33 14.11
C ASN A 195 8.68 22.98 14.48
N TRP A 196 7.95 22.29 13.59
CA TRP A 196 6.55 21.94 13.80
C TRP A 196 6.35 20.69 14.68
N GLY A 197 7.42 19.94 14.99
CA GLY A 197 7.32 18.68 15.71
C GLY A 197 6.39 17.70 14.99
N LEU A 198 5.50 17.07 15.73
CA LEU A 198 4.54 16.10 15.20
C LEU A 198 3.51 16.69 14.24
N ARG A 199 3.26 18.00 14.25
CA ARG A 199 2.32 18.64 13.31
C ARG A 199 2.76 18.53 11.86
N ALA A 200 4.05 18.32 11.62
CA ALA A 200 4.59 18.12 10.28
C ALA A 200 4.33 16.72 9.71
N TYR A 201 3.86 15.76 10.52
CA TYR A 201 3.58 14.40 10.07
C TYR A 201 2.54 14.39 8.94
N ARG A 202 2.79 13.58 7.92
CA ARG A 202 1.87 13.31 6.80
C ARG A 202 1.75 11.82 6.56
N LEU A 203 0.53 11.40 6.29
CA LEU A 203 0.18 10.11 5.76
C LEU A 203 -0.55 10.33 4.45
N THR A 204 -0.15 9.64 3.40
CA THR A 204 -0.80 9.67 2.09
C THR A 204 -1.28 8.28 1.72
N THR A 205 -2.37 8.21 0.96
CA THR A 205 -2.96 6.96 0.49
C THR A 205 -2.89 6.89 -1.02
N GLY A 206 -2.72 5.70 -1.54
CA GLY A 206 -2.63 5.44 -2.98
C GLY A 206 -2.62 3.96 -3.27
N GLN A 207 -2.00 3.59 -4.37
CA GLN A 207 -1.90 2.21 -4.80
C GLN A 207 -0.59 1.94 -5.52
N VAL A 208 -0.18 0.67 -5.58
CA VAL A 208 0.93 0.24 -6.43
C VAL A 208 0.60 0.58 -7.87
N GLY A 209 1.43 1.39 -8.50
CA GLY A 209 1.29 1.79 -9.90
C GLY A 209 2.21 1.04 -10.85
N MET A 210 3.38 0.60 -10.33
CA MET A 210 4.37 -0.13 -11.11
C MET A 210 5.30 -0.93 -10.21
N ILE A 211 5.64 -2.14 -10.64
CA ILE A 211 6.79 -2.90 -10.11
C ILE A 211 7.75 -2.98 -11.28
N ALA A 212 8.85 -2.24 -11.21
CA ALA A 212 9.79 -2.16 -12.33
C ALA A 212 10.55 -3.48 -12.47
N GLU A 213 10.58 -4.05 -13.68
CA GLU A 213 11.35 -5.27 -13.98
C GLU A 213 12.85 -5.07 -13.78
N ARG A 214 13.33 -3.85 -14.01
CA ARG A 214 14.71 -3.40 -13.83
C ARG A 214 14.76 -2.31 -12.76
N SER A 215 15.68 -2.45 -11.83
CA SER A 215 15.88 -1.46 -10.78
C SER A 215 16.35 -0.13 -11.34
N LEU A 216 15.80 0.96 -10.84
CA LEU A 216 16.37 2.28 -10.96
C LEU A 216 17.65 2.39 -10.11
N PRO A 217 18.55 3.33 -10.38
CA PRO A 217 19.76 3.51 -9.60
C PRO A 217 19.46 3.62 -8.10
N ARG A 218 20.33 3.04 -7.30
CA ARG A 218 20.25 3.00 -5.83
C ARG A 218 19.10 2.17 -5.26
N GLY A 219 18.50 1.23 -6.07
CA GLY A 219 17.59 0.20 -5.59
C GLY A 219 16.11 0.54 -5.66
N TYR A 220 15.71 1.65 -6.26
CA TYR A 220 14.30 2.00 -6.42
C TYR A 220 13.64 1.10 -7.46
N GLN A 221 12.52 0.46 -7.10
CA GLN A 221 11.84 -0.50 -7.97
C GLN A 221 10.31 -0.54 -7.77
N LEU A 222 9.81 -0.07 -6.63
CA LEU A 222 8.38 0.00 -6.32
C LEU A 222 7.84 1.40 -6.62
N GLY A 223 7.07 1.54 -7.71
CA GLY A 223 6.36 2.76 -8.10
C GLY A 223 4.93 2.77 -7.56
N TYR A 224 4.48 3.87 -6.97
CA TYR A 224 3.15 3.99 -6.37
C TYR A 224 2.58 5.41 -6.50
N THR A 225 1.25 5.54 -6.39
CA THR A 225 0.52 6.76 -6.75
C THR A 225 0.42 7.81 -5.65
N ASN A 226 0.93 7.56 -4.45
CA ASN A 226 0.88 8.50 -3.33
C ASN A 226 1.65 9.80 -3.64
N GLU A 227 1.18 10.90 -3.07
CA GLU A 227 1.93 12.16 -3.08
C GLU A 227 2.99 12.13 -1.98
N ILE A 228 4.26 12.17 -2.38
CA ILE A 228 5.40 12.23 -1.49
C ILE A 228 6.08 13.59 -1.65
N GLU A 229 6.46 14.20 -0.55
CA GLU A 229 7.09 15.51 -0.50
C GLU A 229 8.53 15.41 -0.01
N GLN A 230 9.33 16.42 -0.32
CA GLN A 230 10.72 16.53 0.18
C GLN A 230 10.73 16.51 1.72
N GLY A 231 11.51 15.62 2.32
CA GLY A 231 11.55 15.35 3.75
C GLY A 231 10.85 14.05 4.13
N MET A 232 9.95 13.51 3.29
CA MET A 232 9.36 12.19 3.51
C MET A 232 10.29 11.04 3.11
N SER A 233 11.42 11.32 2.47
CA SER A 233 12.47 10.33 2.14
C SER A 233 12.90 9.57 3.39
N GLY A 234 13.02 8.25 3.28
CA GLY A 234 13.34 7.32 4.37
C GLY A 234 12.13 6.86 5.18
N GLY A 235 10.96 7.46 5.00
CA GLY A 235 9.72 7.05 5.65
C GLY A 235 9.16 5.74 5.07
N PRO A 236 8.19 5.10 5.77
CA PRO A 236 7.61 3.83 5.36
C PRO A 236 6.66 3.95 4.19
N VAL A 237 6.62 2.90 3.36
CA VAL A 237 5.48 2.51 2.52
C VAL A 237 4.91 1.24 3.12
N LEU A 238 3.61 1.25 3.46
CA LEU A 238 2.91 0.15 4.13
C LEU A 238 1.84 -0.42 3.22
N ASP A 239 1.56 -1.71 3.38
CA ASP A 239 0.40 -2.37 2.79
C ASP A 239 -0.89 -2.11 3.60
N GLU A 240 -2.00 -2.69 3.17
CA GLU A 240 -3.30 -2.63 3.85
C GLU A 240 -3.35 -3.30 5.24
N ASN A 241 -2.31 -4.04 5.61
CA ASN A 241 -2.16 -4.68 6.93
C ASN A 241 -1.24 -3.88 7.85
N GLY A 242 -0.75 -2.70 7.40
CA GLY A 242 0.23 -1.89 8.12
C GLY A 242 1.63 -2.50 8.14
N GLN A 243 1.92 -3.45 7.24
CA GLN A 243 3.24 -4.05 7.12
C GLN A 243 4.13 -3.23 6.19
N LEU A 244 5.40 -3.10 6.54
CA LEU A 244 6.38 -2.34 5.75
C LEU A 244 6.72 -3.09 4.47
N ILE A 245 6.42 -2.48 3.32
CA ILE A 245 6.69 -3.03 1.98
C ILE A 245 7.72 -2.24 1.20
N GLY A 246 8.10 -1.05 1.66
CA GLY A 246 9.13 -0.25 1.01
C GLY A 246 9.56 0.97 1.81
N ILE A 247 10.64 1.60 1.35
CA ILE A 247 11.20 2.83 1.91
C ILE A 247 11.11 3.94 0.86
N ASN A 248 10.38 5.02 1.18
CA ASN A 248 10.23 6.21 0.33
C ASN A 248 11.57 6.81 -0.06
N GLY A 249 11.70 7.38 -1.27
CA GLY A 249 12.91 8.13 -1.57
C GLY A 249 12.89 8.97 -2.83
N ARG A 250 11.97 8.74 -3.79
CA ARG A 250 11.88 9.58 -4.99
C ARG A 250 10.47 10.11 -5.18
N LEU A 251 10.41 11.39 -5.54
CA LEU A 251 9.19 12.13 -5.80
C LEU A 251 8.69 11.90 -7.23
N LYS A 252 7.41 12.18 -7.46
CA LYS A 252 6.85 12.34 -8.79
C LYS A 252 7.44 13.55 -9.50
N PHE A 253 7.42 13.53 -10.84
CA PHE A 253 7.82 14.63 -11.70
C PHE A 253 9.14 15.30 -11.25
N PRO A 254 10.23 14.52 -11.14
CA PRO A 254 11.50 15.07 -10.70
C PRO A 254 12.02 16.13 -11.70
N PRO A 255 12.59 17.22 -11.22
CA PRO A 255 13.03 18.33 -12.10
C PRO A 255 14.17 17.93 -13.06
N GLN A 256 14.86 16.83 -12.79
CA GLN A 256 15.91 16.26 -13.65
C GLN A 256 15.37 15.52 -14.88
N GLY A 257 14.05 15.33 -14.96
CA GLY A 257 13.40 14.68 -16.09
C GLY A 257 13.78 13.21 -16.27
N ILE A 258 13.94 12.78 -17.54
CA ILE A 258 14.17 11.37 -17.90
C ILE A 258 15.48 10.79 -17.32
N ASP A 259 16.48 11.61 -17.09
CA ASP A 259 17.82 11.15 -16.68
C ASP A 259 17.80 10.38 -15.35
N VAL A 260 16.87 10.70 -14.43
CA VAL A 260 16.76 9.97 -13.15
C VAL A 260 16.10 8.60 -13.30
N TYR A 261 15.57 8.30 -14.49
CA TYR A 261 14.92 7.01 -14.81
C TYR A 261 15.79 6.11 -15.69
N THR A 262 17.04 6.48 -15.95
CA THR A 262 18.01 5.52 -16.48
C THR A 262 18.15 4.36 -15.52
N PHE A 263 17.93 3.13 -15.97
CA PHE A 263 17.99 1.93 -15.12
C PHE A 263 19.42 1.67 -14.61
N ALA A 264 19.54 0.86 -13.58
CA ALA A 264 20.84 0.52 -12.98
C ALA A 264 21.78 -0.19 -13.95
N ASP A 265 21.26 -0.83 -14.99
CA ASP A 265 22.00 -1.45 -16.09
C ASP A 265 22.44 -0.47 -17.20
N GLY A 266 22.12 0.83 -17.05
CA GLY A 266 22.44 1.88 -18.00
C GLY A 266 21.44 2.02 -19.15
N SER A 267 20.42 1.19 -19.24
CA SER A 267 19.37 1.31 -20.25
C SER A 267 18.40 2.46 -19.93
N VAL A 268 17.83 3.06 -20.97
CA VAL A 268 16.90 4.20 -20.85
C VAL A 268 15.48 3.75 -21.16
N PRO A 269 14.46 4.17 -20.40
CA PRO A 269 13.08 3.84 -20.69
C PRO A 269 12.63 4.47 -22.03
N SER A 270 11.67 3.82 -22.71
CA SER A 270 10.98 4.47 -23.84
C SER A 270 10.23 5.71 -23.33
N GLN A 271 9.93 6.66 -24.24
CA GLN A 271 9.17 7.87 -23.88
C GLN A 271 7.83 7.56 -23.21
N LYS A 272 7.12 6.53 -23.69
CA LYS A 272 5.86 6.08 -23.10
C LYS A 272 6.05 5.53 -21.68
N LEU A 273 7.08 4.73 -21.46
CA LEU A 273 7.39 4.17 -20.15
C LEU A 273 7.83 5.29 -19.18
N TYR A 274 8.66 6.22 -19.64
CA TYR A 274 9.07 7.38 -18.86
C TYR A 274 7.86 8.18 -18.35
N GLN A 275 6.89 8.51 -19.20
CA GLN A 275 5.67 9.22 -18.80
C GLN A 275 4.86 8.48 -17.71
N GLN A 276 4.86 7.15 -17.74
CA GLN A 276 4.25 6.35 -16.68
C GLN A 276 5.07 6.40 -15.38
N MET A 277 6.39 6.36 -15.50
CA MET A 277 7.30 6.36 -14.36
C MET A 277 7.36 7.70 -13.62
N GLU A 278 7.37 8.82 -14.36
CA GLU A 278 7.43 10.16 -13.76
C GLU A 278 6.19 10.54 -12.94
N ALA A 279 5.05 9.93 -13.27
CA ALA A 279 3.78 10.12 -12.55
C ALA A 279 3.69 9.32 -11.24
N LEU A 280 4.74 8.55 -10.90
CA LEU A 280 4.79 7.72 -9.70
C LEU A 280 5.86 8.23 -8.73
N SER A 281 5.59 8.10 -7.43
CA SER A 281 6.59 8.11 -6.38
C SER A 281 7.28 6.75 -6.31
N TRP A 282 8.54 6.71 -5.86
CA TRP A 282 9.31 5.46 -5.89
C TRP A 282 9.91 5.13 -4.52
N ALA A 283 9.84 3.85 -4.18
CA ALA A 283 10.42 3.26 -2.98
C ALA A 283 11.42 2.15 -3.32
N ILE A 284 12.30 1.87 -2.36
CA ILE A 284 13.12 0.67 -2.34
C ILE A 284 12.29 -0.43 -1.70
N PRO A 285 12.06 -1.59 -2.39
CA PRO A 285 11.28 -2.69 -1.86
C PRO A 285 11.89 -3.26 -0.57
N ILE A 286 11.04 -3.66 0.38
CA ILE A 286 11.51 -4.15 1.68
C ILE A 286 12.26 -5.49 1.59
N ASP A 287 11.93 -6.33 0.61
CA ASP A 287 12.64 -7.60 0.44
C ASP A 287 14.09 -7.41 -0.02
N THR A 288 14.39 -6.31 -0.73
CA THR A 288 15.77 -5.89 -1.00
C THR A 288 16.51 -5.57 0.31
N VAL A 289 15.84 -4.94 1.27
CA VAL A 289 16.38 -4.65 2.60
C VAL A 289 16.59 -5.94 3.40
N ARG A 290 15.58 -6.81 3.42
CA ARG A 290 15.58 -8.08 4.17
C ARG A 290 16.76 -8.95 3.80
N GLN A 291 17.10 -9.06 2.52
CA GLN A 291 18.26 -9.82 2.03
C GLN A 291 19.60 -9.33 2.62
N ILE A 292 19.71 -8.05 2.95
CA ILE A 292 20.95 -7.43 3.44
C ILE A 292 21.02 -7.41 4.96
N VAL A 293 19.90 -7.17 5.65
CA VAL A 293 19.87 -7.08 7.12
C VAL A 293 19.75 -8.44 7.81
N GLY A 294 19.46 -9.52 7.06
CA GLY A 294 19.43 -10.89 7.57
C GLY A 294 18.24 -11.18 8.48
N GLN A 295 17.08 -10.56 8.19
CA GLN A 295 15.80 -10.83 8.90
C GLN A 295 14.89 -11.75 8.08
#